data_d9b163b7caf9b58966e1d4626dbd8894
#
_entry.id   d9b163b7caf9b58966e1d4626dbd8894
#
_cell.length_a   1.000
_cell.length_b   1.000
_cell.length_c   1.000
_cell.angle_alpha   90.00
_cell.angle_beta   90.00
_cell.angle_gamma   90.00
#
_symmetry.space_group_name_H-M   'P 1'
#
loop_
_entity.id
_entity.type
_entity.pdbx_description
1 polymer ?
#
loop_
_entity_poly.entity_id
_entity_poly.type
_entity_poly.pdbx_seq_one_letter_code
_entity_poly.pdbx_strand_id
1 'polypeptide(L)'
;MRPTYNPPSGRFGAAIRTSSVPSIPDAEPILCIGDTVMHPSEGVCTIQELRRMDLSGAQRAYYILKPATEKSSSTVYMPVARGNTILRRLLSREDIVALIHRSGEYAPLWIADSKQRKETFSKILSEGDYAKIIRMMIEIHEQRIRRVQEGKKPCAADEAILAEAERLVHQEFSYVLRMTLKETAAFVRAELGVE
;
A
#
# COMPACT_ATOMS: atom_id res chain seq x y z
N MET A 1 18.64 -33.80 63.87
CA MET A 1 19.27 -32.47 63.69
C MET A 1 19.35 -32.20 62.21
N ARG A 2 18.54 -31.24 61.75
CA ARG A 2 18.55 -30.75 60.34
C ARG A 2 19.25 -29.39 60.32
N PRO A 3 20.20 -29.11 59.42
CA PRO A 3 20.81 -27.78 59.34
C PRO A 3 19.85 -26.80 58.69
N THR A 4 19.67 -25.66 59.32
CA THR A 4 18.93 -24.50 58.85
C THR A 4 19.78 -23.75 57.83
N TYR A 5 19.29 -23.63 56.59
CA TYR A 5 19.88 -22.81 55.55
C TYR A 5 19.42 -21.36 55.74
N ASN A 6 20.37 -20.44 55.85
CA ASN A 6 20.14 -19.01 55.95
C ASN A 6 20.63 -18.34 54.67
N PRO A 7 19.76 -17.75 53.81
CA PRO A 7 20.21 -17.09 52.59
C PRO A 7 20.77 -15.69 52.87
N PRO A 8 21.84 -15.26 52.15
CA PRO A 8 22.40 -13.94 52.32
C PRO A 8 21.48 -12.84 51.78
N SER A 9 21.27 -11.81 52.56
CA SER A 9 20.60 -10.56 52.17
C SER A 9 21.49 -9.76 51.23
N GLY A 10 21.34 -10.01 49.90
CA GLY A 10 21.95 -9.20 48.84
C GLY A 10 20.97 -8.14 48.37
N ARG A 11 21.21 -6.89 48.72
CA ARG A 11 20.57 -5.72 48.09
C ARG A 11 20.99 -5.64 46.62
N PHE A 12 20.12 -6.01 45.70
CA PHE A 12 20.20 -5.61 44.29
C PHE A 12 19.14 -4.58 44.00
N GLY A 13 19.44 -3.34 44.33
CA GLY A 13 18.76 -2.18 43.79
C GLY A 13 19.33 -1.86 42.41
N ALA A 14 18.95 -2.62 41.40
CA ALA A 14 19.11 -2.19 40.02
C ALA A 14 17.85 -1.38 39.63
N ALA A 15 17.98 -0.06 39.71
CA ALA A 15 17.02 0.85 39.07
C ALA A 15 17.02 0.54 37.56
N ILE A 16 15.95 -0.13 37.12
CA ILE A 16 15.63 -0.21 35.70
C ILE A 16 15.39 1.22 35.24
N ARG A 17 16.38 1.78 34.57
CA ARG A 17 16.18 3.02 33.83
C ARG A 17 15.17 2.69 32.74
N THR A 18 13.92 3.07 32.97
CA THR A 18 12.93 3.19 31.92
C THR A 18 13.46 4.25 30.96
N SER A 19 14.08 3.79 29.88
CA SER A 19 14.37 4.65 28.75
C SER A 19 13.03 5.22 28.31
N SER A 20 12.86 6.53 28.52
CA SER A 20 11.71 7.27 28.02
C SER A 20 11.70 7.13 26.50
N VAL A 21 10.79 6.30 25.99
CA VAL A 21 10.46 6.29 24.57
C VAL A 21 10.03 7.73 24.26
N PRO A 22 10.67 8.41 23.29
CA PRO A 22 10.27 9.76 22.96
C PRO A 22 8.79 9.75 22.63
N SER A 23 8.01 10.52 23.39
CA SER A 23 6.58 10.71 23.14
C SER A 23 6.45 11.44 21.81
N ILE A 24 6.06 10.73 20.76
CA ILE A 24 5.65 11.35 19.50
C ILE A 24 4.46 12.23 19.88
N PRO A 25 4.50 13.54 19.60
CA PRO A 25 3.38 14.43 19.94
C PRO A 25 2.10 13.88 19.31
N ASP A 26 1.01 13.96 20.04
CA ASP A 26 -0.32 13.53 19.60
C ASP A 26 -0.71 14.43 18.42
N ALA A 27 -0.54 13.94 17.20
CA ALA A 27 -0.81 14.70 16.00
C ALA A 27 -2.32 14.95 15.87
N GLU A 28 -2.71 16.15 15.49
CA GLU A 28 -4.10 16.45 15.18
C GLU A 28 -4.53 15.72 13.90
N PRO A 29 -5.75 15.17 13.86
CA PRO A 29 -6.27 14.48 12.69
C PRO A 29 -6.54 15.49 11.55
N ILE A 30 -6.00 15.22 10.37
CA ILE A 30 -6.26 16.00 9.14
C ILE A 30 -7.34 15.36 8.26
N LEU A 31 -7.72 14.12 8.56
CA LEU A 31 -8.77 13.36 7.90
C LEU A 31 -9.98 13.23 8.82
N CYS A 32 -11.18 13.19 8.25
CA CYS A 32 -12.42 13.16 8.97
C CYS A 32 -13.06 11.76 8.97
N ILE A 33 -13.94 11.51 9.95
CA ILE A 33 -14.82 10.33 9.95
C ILE A 33 -15.70 10.38 8.69
N GLY A 34 -15.80 9.26 7.99
CA GLY A 34 -16.49 9.14 6.70
C GLY A 34 -15.60 9.36 5.49
N ASP A 35 -14.40 9.94 5.66
CA ASP A 35 -13.45 10.07 4.54
C ASP A 35 -13.05 8.68 4.01
N THR A 36 -13.01 8.58 2.68
CA THR A 36 -12.46 7.41 2.00
C THR A 36 -11.03 7.71 1.56
N VAL A 37 -10.12 6.83 1.95
CA VAL A 37 -8.68 7.01 1.81
C VAL A 37 -8.02 5.78 1.20
N MET A 38 -6.87 5.96 0.59
CA MET A 38 -6.00 4.88 0.13
C MET A 38 -5.01 4.52 1.22
N HIS A 39 -5.05 3.27 1.67
CA HIS A 39 -4.08 2.68 2.58
C HIS A 39 -3.06 1.85 1.77
N PRO A 40 -1.74 1.94 2.04
CA PRO A 40 -0.72 1.28 1.20
C PRO A 40 -0.88 -0.24 1.04
N SER A 41 -1.29 -0.95 2.09
CA SER A 41 -1.46 -2.41 2.04
C SER A 41 -2.91 -2.88 1.97
N GLU A 42 -3.84 -2.15 2.59
CA GLU A 42 -5.26 -2.54 2.65
C GLU A 42 -6.08 -1.98 1.49
N GLY A 43 -5.51 -1.06 0.71
CA GLY A 43 -6.18 -0.40 -0.39
C GLY A 43 -7.20 0.65 0.05
N VAL A 44 -8.36 0.69 -0.62
CA VAL A 44 -9.41 1.66 -0.30
C VAL A 44 -10.04 1.35 1.05
N CYS A 45 -10.01 2.32 1.97
CA CYS A 45 -10.57 2.22 3.30
C CYS A 45 -11.45 3.42 3.61
N THR A 46 -12.47 3.24 4.45
CA THR A 46 -13.27 4.34 5.02
C THR A 46 -12.90 4.54 6.48
N ILE A 47 -12.72 5.79 6.91
CA ILE A 47 -12.51 6.14 8.32
C ILE A 47 -13.85 6.01 9.03
N GLN A 48 -13.99 5.00 9.89
CA GLN A 48 -15.22 4.74 10.64
C GLN A 48 -15.27 5.55 11.93
N GLU A 49 -14.12 5.71 12.58
CA GLU A 49 -14.05 6.32 13.89
C GLU A 49 -12.66 6.95 14.12
N LEU A 50 -12.63 7.95 15.00
CA LEU A 50 -11.40 8.50 15.59
C LEU A 50 -11.46 8.21 17.10
N ARG A 51 -10.49 7.45 17.60
CA ARG A 51 -10.51 7.02 18.99
C ARG A 51 -9.15 7.18 19.65
N ARG A 52 -9.15 7.63 20.92
CA ARG A 52 -7.95 7.57 21.77
C ARG A 52 -7.88 6.21 22.43
N MET A 53 -6.74 5.54 22.28
CA MET A 53 -6.50 4.21 22.83
C MET A 53 -5.08 4.09 23.35
N ASP A 54 -4.90 3.21 24.32
CA ASP A 54 -3.59 2.78 24.81
C ASP A 54 -3.29 1.38 24.25
N LEU A 55 -2.58 1.33 23.14
CA LEU A 55 -2.12 0.07 22.53
C LEU A 55 -0.62 -0.17 22.72
N SER A 56 0.11 0.80 23.29
CA SER A 56 1.58 0.73 23.39
C SER A 56 2.13 1.37 24.65
N GLY A 57 1.33 1.45 25.74
CA GLY A 57 1.72 2.08 27.00
C GLY A 57 1.63 3.62 26.99
N ALA A 58 1.03 4.21 25.95
CA ALA A 58 0.74 5.64 25.88
C ALA A 58 -0.60 5.86 25.18
N GLN A 59 -1.44 6.75 25.71
CA GLN A 59 -2.69 7.15 25.07
C GLN A 59 -2.37 7.93 23.79
N ARG A 60 -2.86 7.43 22.63
CA ARG A 60 -2.71 8.08 21.32
C ARG A 60 -4.01 8.05 20.55
N ALA A 61 -4.18 9.03 19.66
CA ALA A 61 -5.30 9.04 18.74
C ALA A 61 -5.05 8.08 17.56
N TYR A 62 -6.10 7.33 17.19
CA TYR A 62 -6.10 6.37 16.09
C TYR A 62 -7.27 6.63 15.15
N TYR A 63 -7.01 6.54 13.86
CA TYR A 63 -8.03 6.30 12.86
C TYR A 63 -8.41 4.82 12.90
N ILE A 64 -9.70 4.54 12.98
CA ILE A 64 -10.28 3.20 12.83
C ILE A 64 -10.76 3.08 11.39
N LEU A 65 -10.06 2.28 10.59
CA LEU A 65 -10.33 2.14 9.16
C LEU A 65 -11.02 0.82 8.88
N LYS A 66 -11.96 0.85 7.95
CA LYS A 66 -12.61 -0.34 7.40
C LYS A 66 -12.29 -0.43 5.91
N PRO A 67 -11.64 -1.52 5.45
CA PRO A 67 -11.43 -1.76 4.02
C PRO A 67 -12.76 -1.81 3.26
N ALA A 68 -12.80 -1.18 2.08
CA ALA A 68 -14.01 -1.12 1.25
C ALA A 68 -14.30 -2.43 0.50
N THR A 69 -13.43 -3.43 0.61
CA THR A 69 -13.63 -4.76 0.01
C THR A 69 -14.66 -5.55 0.81
N GLU A 70 -15.72 -6.03 0.14
CA GLU A 70 -16.84 -6.79 0.75
C GLU A 70 -16.41 -8.04 1.54
N LYS A 71 -15.22 -8.57 1.26
CA LYS A 71 -14.69 -9.79 1.90
C LYS A 71 -13.94 -9.52 3.21
N SER A 72 -13.66 -8.26 3.55
CA SER A 72 -12.87 -7.93 4.74
C SER A 72 -13.76 -7.52 5.89
N SER A 73 -13.85 -8.37 6.92
CA SER A 73 -14.36 -8.02 8.25
C SER A 73 -13.28 -7.38 9.12
N SER A 74 -12.08 -7.15 8.58
CA SER A 74 -10.95 -6.62 9.33
C SER A 74 -11.13 -5.14 9.63
N THR A 75 -10.67 -4.75 10.82
CA THR A 75 -10.57 -3.36 11.24
C THR A 75 -9.10 -2.99 11.36
N VAL A 76 -8.70 -1.90 10.75
CA VAL A 76 -7.31 -1.43 10.77
C VAL A 76 -7.18 -0.25 11.73
N TYR A 77 -6.26 -0.36 12.67
CA TYR A 77 -5.97 0.67 13.66
C TYR A 77 -4.72 1.43 13.23
N MET A 78 -4.87 2.69 12.84
CA MET A 78 -3.78 3.53 12.33
C MET A 78 -3.54 4.71 13.26
N PRO A 79 -2.36 4.83 13.91
CA PRO A 79 -2.02 6.03 14.68
C PRO A 79 -2.19 7.28 13.82
N VAL A 80 -2.83 8.33 14.33
CA VAL A 80 -3.11 9.57 13.59
C VAL A 80 -1.84 10.17 13.00
N ALA A 81 -0.75 10.25 13.79
CA ALA A 81 0.53 10.77 13.32
C ALA A 81 1.07 10.05 12.08
N ARG A 82 0.95 8.71 12.03
CA ARG A 82 1.34 7.90 10.88
C ARG A 82 0.32 8.01 9.75
N GLY A 83 -0.97 7.97 10.09
CA GLY A 83 -2.05 8.08 9.12
C GLY A 83 -1.99 9.37 8.32
N ASN A 84 -1.73 10.50 8.97
CA ASN A 84 -1.57 11.79 8.31
C ASN A 84 -0.44 11.82 7.25
N THR A 85 0.56 10.94 7.39
CA THR A 85 1.69 10.86 6.46
C THR A 85 1.46 9.90 5.30
N ILE A 86 0.80 8.76 5.57
CA ILE A 86 0.73 7.66 4.61
C ILE A 86 -0.65 7.45 3.97
N LEU A 87 -1.73 7.90 4.65
CA LEU A 87 -3.06 7.85 4.05
C LEU A 87 -3.22 9.04 3.11
N ARG A 88 -3.78 8.80 1.94
CA ARG A 88 -4.13 9.84 0.99
C ARG A 88 -5.58 9.73 0.57
N ARG A 89 -6.19 10.84 0.16
CA ARG A 89 -7.50 10.83 -0.46
C ARG A 89 -7.45 10.09 -1.79
N LEU A 90 -8.57 9.53 -2.21
CA LEU A 90 -8.69 8.90 -3.52
C LEU A 90 -8.57 9.96 -4.64
N LEU A 91 -8.12 9.49 -5.79
CA LEU A 91 -8.12 10.28 -7.01
C LEU A 91 -9.57 10.60 -7.44
N SER A 92 -9.78 11.72 -8.12
CA SER A 92 -11.02 11.96 -8.84
C SER A 92 -11.04 11.17 -10.16
N ARG A 93 -12.22 11.10 -10.82
CA ARG A 93 -12.32 10.50 -12.16
C ARG A 93 -11.42 11.23 -13.16
N GLU A 94 -11.41 12.55 -13.10
CA GLU A 94 -10.62 13.44 -13.96
C GLU A 94 -9.12 13.22 -13.74
N ASP A 95 -8.70 13.07 -12.48
CA ASP A 95 -7.31 12.77 -12.13
C ASP A 95 -6.89 11.40 -12.67
N ILE A 96 -7.77 10.39 -12.62
CA ILE A 96 -7.52 9.06 -13.17
C ILE A 96 -7.28 9.13 -14.68
N VAL A 97 -8.15 9.82 -15.42
CA VAL A 97 -8.02 9.98 -16.88
C VAL A 97 -6.73 10.72 -17.21
N ALA A 98 -6.46 11.85 -16.55
CA ALA A 98 -5.24 12.62 -16.74
C ALA A 98 -3.98 11.78 -16.43
N LEU A 99 -4.04 10.94 -15.41
CA LEU A 99 -2.95 10.05 -15.02
C LEU A 99 -2.67 8.98 -16.09
N ILE A 100 -3.73 8.38 -16.66
CA ILE A 100 -3.61 7.40 -17.73
C ILE A 100 -2.95 8.04 -18.97
N HIS A 101 -3.43 9.21 -19.40
CA HIS A 101 -2.83 9.92 -20.53
C HIS A 101 -1.37 10.29 -20.28
N ARG A 102 -1.06 10.83 -19.08
CA ARG A 102 0.33 11.13 -18.69
C ARG A 102 1.24 9.91 -18.71
N SER A 103 0.73 8.72 -18.42
CA SER A 103 1.53 7.49 -18.46
C SER A 103 2.04 7.16 -19.88
N GLY A 104 1.30 7.55 -20.92
CA GLY A 104 1.70 7.42 -22.32
C GLY A 104 2.87 8.33 -22.71
N GLU A 105 3.10 9.44 -22.01
CA GLU A 105 4.19 10.39 -22.26
C GLU A 105 5.53 9.92 -21.72
N TYR A 106 5.56 8.93 -20.82
CA TYR A 106 6.80 8.39 -20.30
C TYR A 106 7.57 7.62 -21.39
N ALA A 107 8.89 7.78 -21.38
CA ALA A 107 9.76 6.98 -22.23
C ALA A 107 9.58 5.49 -21.93
N PRO A 108 9.84 4.60 -22.92
CA PRO A 108 9.82 3.16 -22.72
C PRO A 108 10.69 2.73 -21.55
N LEU A 109 10.17 1.84 -20.72
CA LEU A 109 10.82 1.39 -19.48
C LEU A 109 11.40 -0.03 -19.59
N TRP A 110 11.31 -0.66 -20.79
CA TRP A 110 11.73 -2.04 -20.93
C TRP A 110 13.23 -2.23 -20.71
N ILE A 111 13.58 -3.17 -19.84
CA ILE A 111 14.94 -3.57 -19.52
C ILE A 111 15.12 -5.02 -19.98
N ALA A 112 16.10 -5.29 -20.86
CA ALA A 112 16.31 -6.61 -21.42
C ALA A 112 16.77 -7.64 -20.37
N ASP A 113 17.65 -7.24 -19.45
CA ASP A 113 18.08 -8.11 -18.35
C ASP A 113 16.95 -8.33 -17.35
N SER A 114 16.56 -9.58 -17.14
CA SER A 114 15.41 -9.95 -16.33
C SER A 114 15.60 -9.65 -14.84
N LYS A 115 16.82 -9.74 -14.32
CA LYS A 115 17.11 -9.45 -12.91
C LYS A 115 17.02 -7.95 -12.65
N GLN A 116 17.70 -7.16 -13.47
CA GLN A 116 17.65 -5.70 -13.37
C GLN A 116 16.24 -5.17 -13.58
N ARG A 117 15.49 -5.73 -14.55
CA ARG A 117 14.08 -5.39 -14.78
C ARG A 117 13.22 -5.63 -13.55
N LYS A 118 13.34 -6.83 -12.92
CA LYS A 118 12.61 -7.17 -11.70
C LYS A 118 12.91 -6.17 -10.57
N GLU A 119 14.19 -5.84 -10.35
CA GLU A 119 14.61 -4.88 -9.32
C GLU A 119 14.02 -3.48 -9.59
N THR A 120 14.13 -3.01 -10.85
CA THR A 120 13.61 -1.69 -11.24
C THR A 120 12.08 -1.63 -11.12
N PHE A 121 11.37 -2.64 -11.60
CA PHE A 121 9.91 -2.68 -11.56
C PHE A 121 9.38 -2.81 -10.13
N SER A 122 10.04 -3.59 -9.27
CA SER A 122 9.71 -3.64 -7.85
C SER A 122 9.91 -2.29 -7.16
N LYS A 123 10.92 -1.53 -7.55
CA LYS A 123 11.16 -0.18 -7.05
C LYS A 123 10.04 0.77 -7.48
N ILE A 124 9.61 0.74 -8.76
CA ILE A 124 8.48 1.54 -9.27
C ILE A 124 7.21 1.24 -8.46
N LEU A 125 6.90 -0.03 -8.17
CA LEU A 125 5.76 -0.40 -7.33
C LEU A 125 5.87 0.19 -5.92
N SER A 126 7.05 0.15 -5.31
CA SER A 126 7.28 0.66 -3.97
C SER A 126 7.21 2.20 -3.88
N GLU A 127 7.57 2.91 -4.95
CA GLU A 127 7.45 4.36 -5.05
C GLU A 127 5.98 4.83 -5.13
N GLY A 128 5.08 3.99 -5.64
CA GLY A 128 3.64 4.28 -5.72
C GLY A 128 3.27 5.35 -6.75
N ASP A 129 4.15 5.68 -7.69
CA ASP A 129 3.84 6.58 -8.81
C ASP A 129 2.99 5.83 -9.85
N TYR A 130 1.69 6.06 -9.82
CA TYR A 130 0.73 5.37 -10.68
C TYR A 130 0.98 5.58 -12.17
N ALA A 131 1.48 6.74 -12.60
CA ALA A 131 1.78 6.96 -14.01
C ALA A 131 2.93 6.07 -14.48
N LYS A 132 3.97 5.91 -13.66
CA LYS A 132 5.06 4.96 -13.93
C LYS A 132 4.58 3.50 -13.85
N ILE A 133 3.70 3.20 -12.88
CA ILE A 133 3.14 1.84 -12.73
C ILE A 133 2.31 1.48 -13.97
N ILE A 134 1.44 2.37 -14.45
CA ILE A 134 0.64 2.13 -15.65
C ILE A 134 1.57 1.98 -16.88
N ARG A 135 2.58 2.84 -17.02
CA ARG A 135 3.57 2.70 -18.11
C ARG A 135 4.27 1.34 -18.08
N MET A 136 4.70 0.91 -16.91
CA MET A 136 5.30 -0.41 -16.70
C MET A 136 4.32 -1.55 -17.09
N MET A 137 3.05 -1.43 -16.73
CA MET A 137 2.02 -2.41 -17.11
C MET A 137 1.90 -2.52 -18.64
N ILE A 138 1.90 -1.40 -19.35
CA ILE A 138 1.88 -1.36 -20.83
C ILE A 138 3.07 -2.14 -21.39
N GLU A 139 4.28 -1.86 -20.92
CA GLU A 139 5.51 -2.53 -21.39
C GLU A 139 5.45 -4.05 -21.17
N ILE A 140 4.96 -4.48 -20.01
CA ILE A 140 4.83 -5.93 -19.74
C ILE A 140 3.80 -6.56 -20.68
N HIS A 141 2.66 -5.91 -20.91
CA HIS A 141 1.63 -6.41 -21.83
C HIS A 141 2.17 -6.51 -23.27
N GLU A 142 2.85 -5.48 -23.77
CA GLU A 142 3.47 -5.50 -25.11
C GLU A 142 4.47 -6.66 -25.25
N GLN A 143 5.35 -6.83 -24.27
CA GLN A 143 6.32 -7.91 -24.28
C GLN A 143 5.68 -9.30 -24.16
N ARG A 144 4.60 -9.41 -23.40
CA ARG A 144 3.80 -10.64 -23.33
C ARG A 144 3.25 -11.02 -24.71
N ILE A 145 2.64 -10.06 -25.41
CA ILE A 145 2.11 -10.26 -26.77
C ILE A 145 3.22 -10.71 -27.72
N ARG A 146 4.37 -10.01 -27.76
CA ARG A 146 5.52 -10.37 -28.60
C ARG A 146 6.00 -11.80 -28.32
N ARG A 147 6.15 -12.17 -27.04
CA ARG A 147 6.60 -13.52 -26.67
C ARG A 147 5.61 -14.59 -27.13
N VAL A 148 4.31 -14.36 -26.99
CA VAL A 148 3.27 -15.30 -27.46
C VAL A 148 3.32 -15.45 -28.99
N GLN A 149 3.50 -14.35 -29.73
CA GLN A 149 3.65 -14.37 -31.19
C GLN A 149 4.91 -15.14 -31.63
N GLU A 150 5.99 -15.10 -30.82
CA GLU A 150 7.20 -15.89 -31.04
C GLU A 150 7.08 -17.35 -30.56
N GLY A 151 5.91 -17.81 -30.13
CA GLY A 151 5.71 -19.14 -29.57
C GLY A 151 6.35 -19.38 -28.20
N LYS A 152 6.74 -18.31 -27.49
CA LYS A 152 7.35 -18.37 -26.16
C LYS A 152 6.28 -18.15 -25.06
N LYS A 153 6.48 -18.78 -23.91
CA LYS A 153 5.63 -18.52 -22.74
C LYS A 153 5.92 -17.14 -22.14
N PRO A 154 4.91 -16.46 -21.54
CA PRO A 154 5.12 -15.28 -20.74
C PRO A 154 6.17 -15.51 -19.62
N CYS A 155 6.86 -14.45 -19.23
CA CYS A 155 7.87 -14.53 -18.16
C CYS A 155 7.15 -14.52 -16.80
N ALA A 156 7.32 -15.57 -15.99
CA ALA A 156 6.60 -15.69 -14.70
C ALA A 156 6.93 -14.54 -13.73
N ALA A 157 8.16 -13.99 -13.77
CA ALA A 157 8.53 -12.86 -12.94
C ALA A 157 7.79 -11.56 -13.35
N ASP A 158 7.65 -11.34 -14.65
CA ASP A 158 6.93 -10.19 -15.20
C ASP A 158 5.43 -10.30 -14.92
N GLU A 159 4.85 -11.52 -15.04
CA GLU A 159 3.44 -11.79 -14.72
C GLU A 159 3.12 -11.52 -13.23
N ALA A 160 4.04 -11.88 -12.33
CA ALA A 160 3.85 -11.62 -10.89
C ALA A 160 3.87 -10.10 -10.58
N ILE A 161 4.76 -9.35 -11.22
CA ILE A 161 4.84 -7.89 -11.11
C ILE A 161 3.58 -7.24 -11.69
N LEU A 162 3.14 -7.71 -12.86
CA LEU A 162 1.92 -7.22 -13.50
C LEU A 162 0.70 -7.41 -12.61
N ALA A 163 0.53 -8.61 -12.04
CA ALA A 163 -0.60 -8.89 -11.14
C ALA A 163 -0.62 -7.96 -9.91
N GLU A 164 0.54 -7.64 -9.35
CA GLU A 164 0.62 -6.69 -8.22
C GLU A 164 0.34 -5.25 -8.67
N ALA A 165 0.85 -4.83 -9.82
CA ALA A 165 0.56 -3.53 -10.42
C ALA A 165 -0.94 -3.35 -10.68
N GLU A 166 -1.58 -4.36 -11.31
CA GLU A 166 -3.01 -4.39 -11.56
C GLU A 166 -3.83 -4.31 -10.26
N ARG A 167 -3.40 -5.04 -9.23
CA ARG A 167 -4.05 -4.99 -7.91
C ARG A 167 -4.04 -3.57 -7.33
N LEU A 168 -2.89 -2.90 -7.37
CA LEU A 168 -2.73 -1.54 -6.83
C LEU A 168 -3.58 -0.51 -7.58
N VAL A 169 -3.51 -0.53 -8.91
CA VAL A 169 -4.17 0.47 -9.77
C VAL A 169 -5.67 0.21 -9.84
N HIS A 170 -6.08 -1.01 -10.14
CA HIS A 170 -7.48 -1.33 -10.38
C HIS A 170 -8.33 -1.26 -9.11
N GLN A 171 -7.76 -1.48 -7.94
CA GLN A 171 -8.50 -1.40 -6.68
C GLN A 171 -9.05 0.01 -6.44
N GLU A 172 -8.24 1.05 -6.62
CA GLU A 172 -8.69 2.43 -6.48
C GLU A 172 -9.58 2.86 -7.64
N PHE A 173 -9.14 2.57 -8.87
CA PHE A 173 -9.87 2.98 -10.07
C PHE A 173 -11.27 2.34 -10.14
N SER A 174 -11.41 1.06 -9.84
CA SER A 174 -12.69 0.37 -9.80
C SER A 174 -13.66 1.01 -8.80
N TYR A 175 -13.15 1.38 -7.64
CA TYR A 175 -13.93 2.05 -6.61
C TYR A 175 -14.39 3.45 -7.06
N VAL A 176 -13.48 4.27 -7.55
CA VAL A 176 -13.76 5.65 -7.98
C VAL A 176 -14.66 5.70 -9.21
N LEU A 177 -14.37 4.85 -10.20
CA LEU A 177 -15.13 4.80 -11.46
C LEU A 177 -16.45 4.03 -11.33
N ARG A 178 -16.68 3.34 -10.19
CA ARG A 178 -17.83 2.46 -9.95
C ARG A 178 -17.95 1.35 -11.02
N MET A 179 -16.82 0.75 -11.34
CA MET A 179 -16.66 -0.30 -12.33
C MET A 179 -16.17 -1.60 -11.67
N THR A 180 -16.47 -2.74 -12.27
CA THR A 180 -15.80 -3.99 -11.89
C THR A 180 -14.31 -3.93 -12.27
N LEU A 181 -13.48 -4.79 -11.66
CA LEU A 181 -12.05 -4.86 -12.01
C LEU A 181 -11.85 -5.14 -13.51
N LYS A 182 -12.69 -5.97 -14.12
CA LYS A 182 -12.63 -6.28 -15.55
C LYS A 182 -12.96 -5.06 -16.42
N GLU A 183 -13.99 -4.32 -16.08
CA GLU A 183 -14.37 -3.09 -16.78
C GLU A 183 -13.31 -2.01 -16.61
N THR A 184 -12.73 -1.89 -15.42
CA THR A 184 -11.63 -0.95 -15.14
C THR A 184 -10.40 -1.27 -16.00
N ALA A 185 -10.01 -2.54 -16.10
CA ALA A 185 -8.91 -2.96 -16.96
C ALA A 185 -9.19 -2.67 -18.45
N ALA A 186 -10.43 -2.89 -18.90
CA ALA A 186 -10.83 -2.54 -20.26
C ALA A 186 -10.82 -1.02 -20.49
N PHE A 187 -11.31 -0.24 -19.53
CA PHE A 187 -11.31 1.22 -19.57
C PHE A 187 -9.88 1.77 -19.68
N VAL A 188 -8.96 1.31 -18.82
CA VAL A 188 -7.56 1.75 -18.84
C VAL A 188 -6.91 1.44 -20.21
N ARG A 189 -7.15 0.24 -20.77
CA ARG A 189 -6.64 -0.10 -22.10
C ARG A 189 -7.21 0.77 -23.21
N ALA A 190 -8.52 1.04 -23.18
CA ALA A 190 -9.18 1.89 -24.16
C ALA A 190 -8.63 3.32 -24.14
N GLU A 191 -8.44 3.90 -22.95
CA GLU A 191 -7.86 5.24 -22.79
C GLU A 191 -6.40 5.32 -23.26
N LEU A 192 -5.66 4.20 -23.21
CA LEU A 192 -4.29 4.10 -23.71
C LEU A 192 -4.20 3.77 -25.20
N GLY A 193 -5.31 3.43 -25.85
CA GLY A 193 -5.32 2.95 -27.23
C GLY A 193 -4.62 1.61 -27.44
N VAL A 194 -4.57 0.76 -26.41
CA VAL A 194 -3.93 -0.57 -26.42
C VAL A 194 -5.02 -1.63 -26.43
N GLU A 195 -5.09 -2.47 -27.46
CA GLU A 195 -6.02 -3.60 -27.58
C GLU A 195 -5.55 -4.86 -26.82
#